data_0655a49e546324c361d4dd7b96535ead
#
_entry.id   0655a49e546324c361d4dd7b96535ead
#
_cell.length_a   1.000
_cell.length_b   1.000
_cell.length_c   1.000
_cell.angle_alpha   90.00
_cell.angle_beta   90.00
_cell.angle_gamma   90.00
#
_symmetry.space_group_name_H-M   'P 1'
#
loop_
_entity.id
_entity.type
_entity.pdbx_description
1 polymer ?
#
loop_
_entity_poly.entity_id
_entity_poly.type
_entity_poly.pdbx_seq_one_letter_code
_entity_poly.pdbx_strand_id
1 'polypeptide(L)'
;MRILLTTTSLQDTPGPHHELLEQTGFEIVRERGPLPEARMLELAGDFDAFLCGDDAITRKVLEKSLPRLKMISKYGIGLDKVDVEAATELNIPVTFCPGVNHTTVAEHTFALMLAACRRLVEEVNLVREGNWKRITGHELHGKTIGIVGLGRIGREVATRARAFGMTVIGFGNHWDDEFAAAHGIQRAATLDDLFREADIISLNTKLTPQTRHMVDARRLTLAKPGLFLINCARGELIDTQALIEALHSGAIAAYAADVVDVEPPPAYHPLLSAPRVIITPHIGSRTHENVARQATMAVQNMIHVLAGRPALAQANEISKP
;
A
#
# COMPACT_ATOMS: atom_id res chain seq x y z
N MET A 1 -6.31 17.73 25.43
CA MET A 1 -6.53 17.76 23.98
C MET A 1 -7.44 16.60 23.61
N ARG A 2 -8.20 16.74 22.55
CA ARG A 2 -9.15 15.73 22.05
C ARG A 2 -8.68 15.19 20.70
N ILE A 3 -8.45 13.91 20.57
CA ILE A 3 -7.83 13.27 19.42
C ILE A 3 -8.82 12.32 18.76
N LEU A 4 -9.00 12.41 17.46
CA LEU A 4 -9.73 11.43 16.68
C LEU A 4 -8.78 10.32 16.25
N LEU A 5 -9.02 9.10 16.70
CA LEU A 5 -8.27 7.90 16.33
C LEU A 5 -9.14 7.00 15.44
N THR A 6 -8.77 6.86 14.17
CA THR A 6 -9.55 6.07 13.19
C THR A 6 -8.87 4.77 12.78
N THR A 7 -7.55 4.66 12.94
CA THR A 7 -6.76 3.53 12.46
C THR A 7 -7.07 2.25 13.21
N THR A 8 -7.68 1.27 12.55
CA THR A 8 -8.08 -0.01 13.14
C THR A 8 -6.89 -0.86 13.58
N SER A 9 -5.80 -0.90 12.78
CA SER A 9 -4.58 -1.65 13.13
C SER A 9 -3.99 -1.20 14.45
N LEU A 10 -3.90 0.12 14.69
CA LEU A 10 -3.40 0.71 15.93
C LEU A 10 -4.33 0.40 17.10
N GLN A 11 -5.64 0.37 16.88
CA GLN A 11 -6.61 0.09 17.94
C GLN A 11 -6.64 -1.39 18.35
N ASP A 12 -6.49 -2.31 17.38
CA ASP A 12 -6.73 -3.73 17.57
C ASP A 12 -5.47 -4.52 17.95
N THR A 13 -4.29 -3.97 17.69
CA THR A 13 -3.03 -4.70 17.90
C THR A 13 -2.34 -4.20 19.14
N PRO A 14 -2.02 -5.08 20.12
CA PRO A 14 -1.25 -4.72 21.29
C PRO A 14 0.14 -4.16 20.95
N GLY A 15 0.61 -3.18 21.72
CA GLY A 15 1.94 -2.61 21.52
C GLY A 15 2.20 -1.37 22.38
N PRO A 16 3.45 -0.89 22.39
CA PRO A 16 3.88 0.23 23.25
C PRO A 16 3.19 1.56 22.92
N HIS A 17 2.58 1.68 21.77
CA HIS A 17 1.82 2.87 21.36
C HIS A 17 0.58 3.12 22.23
N HIS A 18 -0.01 2.08 22.83
CA HIS A 18 -1.13 2.26 23.77
C HIS A 18 -0.68 2.95 25.05
N GLU A 19 0.41 2.49 25.65
CA GLU A 19 0.99 3.13 26.83
C GLU A 19 1.39 4.58 26.56
N LEU A 20 1.98 4.84 25.39
CA LEU A 20 2.32 6.20 24.97
C LEU A 20 1.08 7.10 24.86
N LEU A 21 -0.03 6.60 24.30
CA LEU A 21 -1.29 7.34 24.23
C LEU A 21 -1.87 7.61 25.61
N GLU A 22 -1.89 6.61 26.50
CA GLU A 22 -2.39 6.75 27.88
C GLU A 22 -1.59 7.79 28.67
N GLN A 23 -0.27 7.79 28.54
CA GLN A 23 0.62 8.75 29.22
C GLN A 23 0.39 10.20 28.78
N THR A 24 -0.24 10.44 27.62
CA THR A 24 -0.55 11.81 27.17
C THR A 24 -1.63 12.48 28.01
N GLY A 25 -2.53 11.71 28.63
CA GLY A 25 -3.74 12.22 29.25
C GLY A 25 -4.74 12.87 28.27
N PHE A 26 -4.59 12.64 26.98
CA PHE A 26 -5.52 13.16 25.96
C PHE A 26 -6.83 12.36 25.94
N GLU A 27 -7.93 13.03 25.62
CA GLU A 27 -9.20 12.37 25.32
C GLU A 27 -9.10 11.72 23.94
N ILE A 28 -9.12 10.38 23.88
CA ILE A 28 -9.04 9.63 22.62
C ILE A 28 -10.43 9.16 22.22
N VAL A 29 -10.99 9.78 21.18
CA VAL A 29 -12.24 9.35 20.56
C VAL A 29 -11.92 8.36 19.44
N ARG A 30 -12.50 7.16 19.52
CA ARG A 30 -12.23 6.06 18.61
C ARG A 30 -13.37 5.89 17.62
N GLU A 31 -13.02 5.90 16.35
CA GLU A 31 -13.87 5.53 15.21
C GLU A 31 -13.19 4.38 14.44
N ARG A 32 -13.92 3.70 13.58
CA ARG A 32 -13.40 2.57 12.81
C ARG A 32 -13.24 2.97 11.36
N GLY A 33 -12.03 3.42 10.99
CA GLY A 33 -11.71 3.77 9.60
C GLY A 33 -11.48 2.56 8.68
N PRO A 34 -11.33 2.80 7.36
CA PRO A 34 -11.27 4.12 6.73
C PRO A 34 -12.62 4.84 6.69
N LEU A 35 -12.65 6.12 7.02
CA LEU A 35 -13.86 6.93 7.03
C LEU A 35 -14.04 7.69 5.71
N PRO A 36 -15.23 7.66 5.09
CA PRO A 36 -15.52 8.47 3.92
C PRO A 36 -15.65 9.96 4.28
N GLU A 37 -15.51 10.85 3.26
CA GLU A 37 -15.57 12.31 3.44
C GLU A 37 -16.80 12.76 4.23
N ALA A 38 -17.97 12.18 3.95
CA ALA A 38 -19.21 12.53 4.64
C ALA A 38 -19.10 12.32 6.16
N ARG A 39 -18.54 11.16 6.59
CA ARG A 39 -18.35 10.89 8.02
C ARG A 39 -17.27 11.77 8.64
N MET A 40 -16.17 12.00 7.92
CA MET A 40 -15.13 12.94 8.38
C MET A 40 -15.67 14.35 8.55
N LEU A 41 -16.57 14.81 7.67
CA LEU A 41 -17.25 16.09 7.79
C LEU A 41 -18.17 16.17 9.02
N GLU A 42 -18.87 15.10 9.40
CA GLU A 42 -19.67 15.07 10.63
C GLU A 42 -18.82 15.27 11.88
N LEU A 43 -17.62 14.73 11.89
CA LEU A 43 -16.66 14.77 13.01
C LEU A 43 -15.80 16.04 13.02
N ALA A 44 -15.71 16.76 11.90
CA ALA A 44 -14.84 17.92 11.74
C ALA A 44 -15.20 19.07 12.72
N GLY A 45 -14.17 19.71 13.28
CA GLY A 45 -14.30 20.82 14.22
C GLY A 45 -14.19 20.43 15.71
N ASP A 46 -14.28 19.14 16.04
CA ASP A 46 -14.31 18.67 17.42
C ASP A 46 -12.95 18.21 17.99
N PHE A 47 -11.90 18.14 17.16
CA PHE A 47 -10.63 17.52 17.52
C PHE A 47 -9.43 18.43 17.36
N ASP A 48 -8.47 18.30 18.25
CA ASP A 48 -7.16 19.00 18.20
C ASP A 48 -6.20 18.31 17.21
N ALA A 49 -6.31 17.00 17.02
CA ALA A 49 -5.52 16.24 16.05
C ALA A 49 -6.28 15.02 15.50
N PHE A 50 -5.92 14.63 14.29
CA PHE A 50 -6.31 13.35 13.69
C PHE A 50 -5.14 12.37 13.74
N LEU A 51 -5.32 11.20 14.36
CA LEU A 51 -4.45 10.04 14.28
C LEU A 51 -5.13 9.02 13.36
N CYS A 52 -4.86 9.12 12.07
CA CYS A 52 -5.69 8.59 11.01
C CYS A 52 -5.00 7.53 10.15
N GLY A 53 -5.81 6.67 9.52
CA GLY A 53 -5.43 5.73 8.48
C GLY A 53 -5.69 6.29 7.06
N ASP A 54 -6.43 5.53 6.26
CA ASP A 54 -6.79 5.89 4.89
C ASP A 54 -8.15 6.63 4.81
N ASP A 55 -8.41 7.47 5.80
CA ASP A 55 -9.60 8.30 5.89
C ASP A 55 -9.55 9.44 4.86
N ALA A 56 -10.70 9.83 4.33
CA ALA A 56 -10.82 10.89 3.34
C ALA A 56 -10.66 12.29 3.98
N ILE A 57 -9.42 12.77 4.07
CA ILE A 57 -9.08 14.08 4.63
C ILE A 57 -8.94 15.10 3.49
N THR A 58 -10.07 15.56 3.00
CA THR A 58 -10.17 16.53 1.91
C THR A 58 -10.04 17.97 2.41
N ARG A 59 -9.86 18.93 1.50
CA ARG A 59 -9.89 20.37 1.80
C ARG A 59 -11.10 20.76 2.64
N LYS A 60 -12.30 20.28 2.29
CA LYS A 60 -13.53 20.60 3.04
C LYS A 60 -13.49 20.12 4.49
N VAL A 61 -12.91 18.92 4.72
CA VAL A 61 -12.73 18.38 6.08
C VAL A 61 -11.75 19.25 6.86
N LEU A 62 -10.65 19.67 6.24
CA LEU A 62 -9.63 20.52 6.86
C LEU A 62 -10.19 21.88 7.23
N GLU A 63 -10.85 22.56 6.29
CA GLU A 63 -11.46 23.88 6.51
C GLU A 63 -12.50 23.86 7.63
N LYS A 64 -13.37 22.82 7.64
CA LYS A 64 -14.37 22.63 8.70
C LYS A 64 -13.74 22.32 10.06
N SER A 65 -12.54 21.76 10.09
CA SER A 65 -11.83 21.40 11.34
C SER A 65 -11.11 22.58 12.01
N LEU A 66 -10.99 23.70 11.30
CA LEU A 66 -10.38 24.92 11.85
C LEU A 66 -11.36 25.72 12.73
N PRO A 67 -10.86 26.48 13.72
CA PRO A 67 -9.45 26.67 14.08
C PRO A 67 -8.89 25.61 15.04
N ARG A 68 -9.64 24.56 15.34
CA ARG A 68 -9.30 23.62 16.40
C ARG A 68 -8.22 22.61 15.99
N LEU A 69 -8.24 22.11 14.75
CA LEU A 69 -7.29 21.13 14.25
C LEU A 69 -5.89 21.72 14.15
N LYS A 70 -4.94 21.11 14.86
CA LYS A 70 -3.53 21.55 14.94
C LYS A 70 -2.60 20.71 14.08
N MET A 71 -2.97 19.46 13.80
CA MET A 71 -2.13 18.56 13.01
C MET A 71 -2.86 17.30 12.58
N ILE A 72 -2.26 16.62 11.60
CA ILE A 72 -2.65 15.28 11.16
C ILE A 72 -1.47 14.34 11.34
N SER A 73 -1.66 13.23 12.06
CA SER A 73 -0.70 12.13 12.15
C SER A 73 -1.21 10.94 11.37
N LYS A 74 -0.64 10.73 10.18
CA LYS A 74 -0.98 9.63 9.30
C LYS A 74 -0.24 8.36 9.73
N TYR A 75 -1.00 7.32 10.10
CA TYR A 75 -0.51 5.97 10.25
C TYR A 75 -0.31 5.36 8.86
N GLY A 76 0.92 5.38 8.35
CA GLY A 76 1.24 4.86 7.01
C GLY A 76 2.20 5.75 6.24
N ILE A 77 2.50 5.35 5.00
CA ILE A 77 3.41 6.07 4.10
C ILE A 77 2.62 6.84 3.03
N GLY A 78 1.54 6.24 2.51
CA GLY A 78 0.72 6.84 1.46
C GLY A 78 -0.08 8.04 1.98
N LEU A 79 -0.04 9.14 1.24
CA LEU A 79 -0.73 10.38 1.57
C LEU A 79 -1.87 10.71 0.60
N ASP A 80 -2.20 9.80 -0.28
CA ASP A 80 -3.17 9.98 -1.37
C ASP A 80 -4.61 10.21 -0.88
N LYS A 81 -4.91 9.92 0.38
CA LYS A 81 -6.20 10.23 1.02
C LYS A 81 -6.20 11.53 1.85
N VAL A 82 -5.06 12.20 1.94
CA VAL A 82 -4.91 13.50 2.63
C VAL A 82 -4.60 14.59 1.60
N ASP A 83 -5.39 15.63 1.58
CA ASP A 83 -5.10 16.84 0.77
C ASP A 83 -3.96 17.62 1.44
N VAL A 84 -2.72 17.20 1.12
CA VAL A 84 -1.50 17.77 1.70
C VAL A 84 -1.29 19.22 1.25
N GLU A 85 -1.72 19.57 0.03
CA GLU A 85 -1.65 20.93 -0.49
C GLU A 85 -2.56 21.87 0.30
N ALA A 86 -3.83 21.50 0.48
CA ALA A 86 -4.76 22.24 1.32
C ALA A 86 -4.28 22.33 2.78
N ALA A 87 -3.75 21.24 3.35
CA ALA A 87 -3.19 21.28 4.70
C ALA A 87 -2.03 22.27 4.83
N THR A 88 -1.19 22.38 3.79
CA THR A 88 -0.06 23.33 3.74
C THR A 88 -0.56 24.77 3.70
N GLU A 89 -1.50 25.07 2.81
CA GLU A 89 -2.13 26.40 2.72
C GLU A 89 -2.82 26.83 4.03
N LEU A 90 -3.42 25.86 4.72
CA LEU A 90 -4.10 26.07 6.01
C LEU A 90 -3.14 26.02 7.22
N ASN A 91 -1.83 25.88 6.97
CA ASN A 91 -0.79 25.81 7.98
C ASN A 91 -0.98 24.64 8.98
N ILE A 92 -1.51 23.51 8.50
CA ILE A 92 -1.72 22.28 9.28
C ILE A 92 -0.59 21.29 8.97
N PRO A 93 0.29 20.93 9.94
CA PRO A 93 1.32 19.93 9.74
C PRO A 93 0.73 18.55 9.50
N VAL A 94 1.23 17.87 8.46
CA VAL A 94 0.90 16.49 8.13
C VAL A 94 2.14 15.64 8.37
N THR A 95 2.05 14.70 9.29
CA THR A 95 3.12 13.75 9.59
C THR A 95 2.77 12.34 9.05
N PHE A 96 3.78 11.52 8.80
CA PHE A 96 3.62 10.18 8.24
C PHE A 96 4.72 9.23 8.76
N CYS A 97 4.68 7.95 8.39
CA CYS A 97 5.56 6.92 8.93
C CYS A 97 6.44 6.27 7.84
N PRO A 98 7.44 6.99 7.28
CA PRO A 98 8.31 6.43 6.25
C PRO A 98 9.30 5.42 6.83
N GLY A 99 9.67 4.40 6.04
CA GLY A 99 10.77 3.50 6.35
C GLY A 99 10.51 2.43 7.40
N VAL A 100 9.26 2.20 7.80
CA VAL A 100 8.94 1.23 8.86
C VAL A 100 8.30 -0.07 8.35
N ASN A 101 7.68 -0.07 7.14
CA ASN A 101 6.88 -1.19 6.65
C ASN A 101 7.44 -1.90 5.41
N HIS A 102 8.61 -1.48 4.88
CA HIS A 102 9.13 -1.97 3.60
C HIS A 102 9.38 -3.49 3.60
N THR A 103 9.97 -4.03 4.66
CA THR A 103 10.17 -5.47 4.84
C THR A 103 8.85 -6.23 4.87
N THR A 104 7.90 -5.74 5.67
CA THR A 104 6.59 -6.38 5.86
C THR A 104 5.78 -6.44 4.56
N VAL A 105 5.74 -5.33 3.80
CA VAL A 105 5.04 -5.30 2.50
C VAL A 105 5.74 -6.19 1.48
N ALA A 106 7.07 -6.26 1.49
CA ALA A 106 7.80 -7.17 0.61
C ALA A 106 7.51 -8.65 0.93
N GLU A 107 7.41 -9.02 2.20
CA GLU A 107 7.00 -10.36 2.63
C GLU A 107 5.58 -10.70 2.16
N HIS A 108 4.64 -9.77 2.32
CA HIS A 108 3.27 -9.94 1.83
C HIS A 108 3.22 -10.07 0.29
N THR A 109 4.06 -9.30 -0.43
CA THR A 109 4.22 -9.43 -1.88
C THR A 109 4.64 -10.84 -2.28
N PHE A 110 5.58 -11.46 -1.55
CA PHE A 110 6.00 -12.84 -1.77
C PHE A 110 4.91 -13.84 -1.39
N ALA A 111 4.16 -13.61 -0.32
CA ALA A 111 3.03 -14.46 0.06
C ALA A 111 1.98 -14.50 -1.06
N LEU A 112 1.60 -13.34 -1.61
CA LEU A 112 0.67 -13.24 -2.74
C LEU A 112 1.23 -13.88 -4.01
N MET A 113 2.50 -13.63 -4.33
CA MET A 113 3.18 -14.18 -5.49
C MET A 113 3.20 -15.71 -5.44
N LEU A 114 3.61 -16.29 -4.31
CA LEU A 114 3.62 -17.74 -4.09
C LEU A 114 2.22 -18.33 -4.12
N ALA A 115 1.24 -17.66 -3.49
CA ALA A 115 -0.15 -18.10 -3.50
C ALA A 115 -0.72 -18.15 -4.93
N ALA A 116 -0.44 -17.14 -5.75
CA ALA A 116 -0.88 -17.09 -7.15
C ALA A 116 -0.17 -18.15 -8.00
N CYS A 117 1.16 -18.23 -7.96
CA CYS A 117 1.93 -19.16 -8.76
C CYS A 117 1.63 -20.62 -8.41
N ARG A 118 1.39 -20.93 -7.14
CA ARG A 118 1.09 -22.30 -6.66
C ARG A 118 -0.40 -22.61 -6.61
N ARG A 119 -1.29 -21.67 -6.97
CA ARG A 119 -2.76 -21.79 -6.86
C ARG A 119 -3.21 -22.19 -5.45
N LEU A 120 -2.51 -21.69 -4.44
CA LEU A 120 -2.61 -22.16 -3.07
C LEU A 120 -4.03 -22.00 -2.48
N VAL A 121 -4.68 -20.86 -2.74
CA VAL A 121 -6.04 -20.59 -2.24
C VAL A 121 -7.05 -21.58 -2.81
N GLU A 122 -6.94 -21.89 -4.11
CA GLU A 122 -7.82 -22.85 -4.78
C GLU A 122 -7.59 -24.27 -4.25
N GLU A 123 -6.33 -24.71 -4.11
CA GLU A 123 -6.00 -26.03 -3.56
C GLU A 123 -6.52 -26.21 -2.13
N VAL A 124 -6.35 -25.19 -1.28
CA VAL A 124 -6.87 -25.22 0.10
C VAL A 124 -8.39 -25.34 0.11
N ASN A 125 -9.10 -24.61 -0.75
CA ASN A 125 -10.55 -24.67 -0.83
C ASN A 125 -11.05 -26.03 -1.33
N LEU A 126 -10.42 -26.59 -2.37
CA LEU A 126 -10.73 -27.94 -2.84
C LEU A 126 -10.64 -29.00 -1.74
N VAL A 127 -9.57 -28.98 -0.95
CA VAL A 127 -9.40 -29.91 0.17
C VAL A 127 -10.47 -29.71 1.26
N ARG A 128 -10.80 -28.46 1.58
CA ARG A 128 -11.91 -28.16 2.54
C ARG A 128 -13.27 -28.67 2.07
N GLU A 129 -13.49 -28.70 0.76
CA GLU A 129 -14.69 -29.24 0.11
C GLU A 129 -14.66 -30.78 -0.04
N GLY A 130 -13.62 -31.45 0.49
CA GLY A 130 -13.44 -32.89 0.38
C GLY A 130 -12.91 -33.36 -0.97
N ASN A 131 -12.47 -32.46 -1.82
CA ASN A 131 -11.92 -32.76 -3.14
C ASN A 131 -10.40 -32.87 -3.09
N TRP A 132 -9.83 -34.02 -3.44
CA TRP A 132 -8.38 -34.31 -3.46
C TRP A 132 -7.76 -34.11 -4.87
N LYS A 133 -8.31 -33.20 -5.67
CA LYS A 133 -7.76 -32.84 -6.98
C LYS A 133 -6.42 -32.13 -6.80
N ARG A 134 -5.43 -32.48 -7.62
CA ARG A 134 -4.12 -31.85 -7.63
C ARG A 134 -4.00 -30.92 -8.82
N ILE A 135 -3.70 -29.64 -8.57
CA ILE A 135 -3.55 -28.63 -9.60
C ILE A 135 -2.04 -28.35 -9.77
N THR A 136 -1.56 -28.34 -11.00
CA THR A 136 -0.15 -28.03 -11.29
C THR A 136 0.04 -26.51 -11.28
N GLY A 137 0.95 -26.03 -10.43
CA GLY A 137 1.35 -24.63 -10.35
C GLY A 137 2.69 -24.37 -11.03
N HIS A 138 3.28 -23.21 -10.73
CA HIS A 138 4.55 -22.74 -11.26
C HIS A 138 5.56 -22.47 -10.15
N GLU A 139 6.85 -22.63 -10.46
CA GLU A 139 7.96 -22.23 -9.60
C GLU A 139 8.33 -20.76 -9.84
N LEU A 140 8.99 -20.14 -8.86
CA LEU A 140 9.62 -18.82 -9.02
C LEU A 140 11.05 -18.94 -9.56
N HIS A 141 11.75 -20.02 -9.18
CA HIS A 141 13.12 -20.27 -9.59
C HIS A 141 13.27 -20.23 -11.12
N GLY A 142 14.31 -19.53 -11.58
CA GLY A 142 14.60 -19.38 -13.01
C GLY A 142 13.68 -18.42 -13.77
N LYS A 143 12.64 -17.87 -13.15
CA LYS A 143 11.77 -16.87 -13.77
C LYS A 143 12.33 -15.47 -13.67
N THR A 144 11.91 -14.60 -14.58
CA THR A 144 12.21 -13.17 -14.56
C THR A 144 11.10 -12.40 -13.84
N ILE A 145 11.47 -11.65 -12.80
CA ILE A 145 10.56 -10.71 -12.14
C ILE A 145 10.87 -9.28 -12.60
N GLY A 146 9.84 -8.57 -13.05
CA GLY A 146 9.85 -7.14 -13.33
C GLY A 146 9.39 -6.34 -12.11
N ILE A 147 10.25 -5.47 -11.59
CA ILE A 147 9.93 -4.64 -10.43
C ILE A 147 9.71 -3.21 -10.91
N VAL A 148 8.45 -2.75 -10.81
CA VAL A 148 8.09 -1.37 -11.15
C VAL A 148 8.18 -0.51 -9.90
N GLY A 149 9.26 0.27 -9.81
CA GLY A 149 9.60 1.10 -8.65
C GLY A 149 10.61 0.44 -7.71
N LEU A 150 11.88 0.86 -7.78
CA LEU A 150 12.98 0.42 -6.91
C LEU A 150 13.18 1.33 -5.69
N GLY A 151 12.07 1.74 -5.06
CA GLY A 151 12.07 2.36 -3.74
C GLY A 151 12.38 1.34 -2.63
N ARG A 152 12.17 1.72 -1.36
CA ARG A 152 12.44 0.84 -0.21
C ARG A 152 11.78 -0.53 -0.33
N ILE A 153 10.49 -0.60 -0.69
CA ILE A 153 9.77 -1.87 -0.86
C ILE A 153 10.30 -2.66 -2.06
N GLY A 154 10.47 -2.01 -3.23
CA GLY A 154 10.96 -2.68 -4.43
C GLY A 154 12.36 -3.28 -4.26
N ARG A 155 13.23 -2.64 -3.49
CA ARG A 155 14.56 -3.17 -3.13
C ARG A 155 14.46 -4.43 -2.27
N GLU A 156 13.58 -4.45 -1.28
CA GLU A 156 13.31 -5.62 -0.44
C GLU A 156 12.74 -6.78 -1.27
N VAL A 157 11.85 -6.49 -2.22
CA VAL A 157 11.33 -7.48 -3.17
C VAL A 157 12.46 -8.01 -4.06
N ALA A 158 13.31 -7.13 -4.60
CA ALA A 158 14.42 -7.51 -5.46
C ALA A 158 15.43 -8.45 -4.76
N THR A 159 15.82 -8.10 -3.54
CA THR A 159 16.75 -8.91 -2.74
C THR A 159 16.19 -10.31 -2.47
N ARG A 160 14.91 -10.41 -2.11
CA ARG A 160 14.25 -11.70 -1.89
C ARG A 160 14.09 -12.49 -3.19
N ALA A 161 13.77 -11.84 -4.30
CA ALA A 161 13.66 -12.47 -5.60
C ALA A 161 14.99 -13.13 -6.03
N ARG A 162 16.10 -12.45 -5.78
CA ARG A 162 17.44 -13.05 -6.01
C ARG A 162 17.66 -14.31 -5.16
N ALA A 163 17.24 -14.30 -3.90
CA ALA A 163 17.34 -15.48 -3.02
C ALA A 163 16.45 -16.64 -3.48
N PHE A 164 15.36 -16.37 -4.20
CA PHE A 164 14.52 -17.37 -4.87
C PHE A 164 15.10 -17.85 -6.22
N GLY A 165 16.30 -17.40 -6.61
CA GLY A 165 16.92 -17.79 -7.89
C GLY A 165 16.26 -17.14 -9.11
N MET A 166 15.59 -16.00 -8.95
CA MET A 166 14.96 -15.26 -10.04
C MET A 166 15.97 -14.32 -10.72
N THR A 167 15.75 -14.06 -12.00
CA THR A 167 16.33 -12.90 -12.69
C THR A 167 15.50 -11.67 -12.34
N VAL A 168 16.17 -10.57 -11.98
CA VAL A 168 15.48 -9.33 -11.57
C VAL A 168 15.73 -8.24 -12.60
N ILE A 169 14.67 -7.70 -13.17
CA ILE A 169 14.68 -6.48 -13.98
C ILE A 169 13.88 -5.39 -13.27
N GLY A 170 14.35 -4.16 -13.29
CA GLY A 170 13.72 -3.05 -12.60
C GLY A 170 13.44 -1.87 -13.53
N PHE A 171 12.38 -1.13 -13.23
CA PHE A 171 12.05 0.13 -13.89
C PHE A 171 11.60 1.17 -12.85
N GLY A 172 12.09 2.41 -12.97
CA GLY A 172 11.70 3.50 -12.09
C GLY A 172 12.47 4.80 -12.37
N ASN A 173 11.90 5.93 -11.93
CA ASN A 173 12.47 7.25 -12.15
C ASN A 173 13.73 7.50 -11.31
N HIS A 174 13.78 6.90 -10.12
CA HIS A 174 14.95 6.99 -9.23
C HIS A 174 15.67 5.65 -9.29
N TRP A 175 16.78 5.63 -10.02
CA TRP A 175 17.61 4.46 -10.18
C TRP A 175 18.89 4.60 -9.33
N ASP A 176 19.25 3.52 -8.65
CA ASP A 176 20.46 3.42 -7.84
C ASP A 176 21.36 2.37 -8.46
N ASP A 177 22.37 2.84 -9.18
CA ASP A 177 23.30 1.99 -9.92
C ASP A 177 24.13 1.10 -8.99
N GLU A 178 24.52 1.60 -7.81
CA GLU A 178 25.29 0.83 -6.83
C GLU A 178 24.47 -0.33 -6.26
N PHE A 179 23.25 -0.05 -5.82
CA PHE A 179 22.33 -1.08 -5.35
C PHE A 179 22.03 -2.10 -6.45
N ALA A 180 21.75 -1.65 -7.67
CA ALA A 180 21.43 -2.52 -8.79
C ALA A 180 22.60 -3.46 -9.13
N ALA A 181 23.81 -2.93 -9.18
CA ALA A 181 25.03 -3.69 -9.44
C ALA A 181 25.30 -4.72 -8.32
N ALA A 182 25.21 -4.30 -7.06
CA ALA A 182 25.45 -5.16 -5.90
C ALA A 182 24.47 -6.35 -5.82
N HIS A 183 23.23 -6.18 -6.35
CA HIS A 183 22.19 -7.21 -6.31
C HIS A 183 21.92 -7.87 -7.67
N GLY A 184 22.69 -7.55 -8.70
CA GLY A 184 22.54 -8.11 -10.05
C GLY A 184 21.18 -7.80 -10.68
N ILE A 185 20.68 -6.56 -10.49
CA ILE A 185 19.40 -6.08 -11.03
C ILE A 185 19.66 -5.42 -12.37
N GLN A 186 18.99 -5.88 -13.41
CA GLN A 186 19.05 -5.29 -14.74
C GLN A 186 18.05 -4.12 -14.85
N ARG A 187 18.44 -3.06 -15.56
CA ARG A 187 17.55 -1.93 -15.81
C ARG A 187 16.78 -2.14 -17.09
N ALA A 188 15.45 -2.15 -17.04
CA ALA A 188 14.62 -2.05 -18.23
C ALA A 188 14.71 -0.62 -18.79
N ALA A 189 14.91 -0.49 -20.11
CA ALA A 189 15.00 0.82 -20.75
C ALA A 189 13.65 1.55 -20.72
N THR A 190 12.57 0.82 -20.90
CA THR A 190 11.19 1.32 -20.80
C THR A 190 10.32 0.38 -19.96
N LEU A 191 9.17 0.88 -19.50
CA LEU A 191 8.17 0.04 -18.86
C LEU A 191 7.65 -1.04 -19.81
N ASP A 192 7.53 -0.73 -21.10
CA ASP A 192 7.09 -1.69 -22.10
C ASP A 192 8.07 -2.86 -22.30
N ASP A 193 9.38 -2.61 -22.19
CA ASP A 193 10.39 -3.66 -22.24
C ASP A 193 10.29 -4.56 -21.00
N LEU A 194 10.06 -3.97 -19.82
CA LEU A 194 9.83 -4.75 -18.61
C LEU A 194 8.63 -5.71 -18.78
N PHE A 195 7.53 -5.25 -19.41
CA PHE A 195 6.37 -6.11 -19.67
C PHE A 195 6.68 -7.24 -20.66
N ARG A 196 7.51 -7.00 -21.68
CA ARG A 196 7.91 -8.05 -22.65
C ARG A 196 8.82 -9.10 -22.05
N GLU A 197 9.63 -8.75 -21.05
CA GLU A 197 10.67 -9.62 -20.52
C GLU A 197 10.26 -10.38 -19.26
N ALA A 198 9.31 -9.83 -18.47
CA ALA A 198 8.94 -10.39 -17.19
C ALA A 198 7.97 -11.58 -17.30
N ASP A 199 8.19 -12.61 -16.48
CA ASP A 199 7.22 -13.67 -16.21
C ASP A 199 6.29 -13.32 -15.03
N ILE A 200 6.79 -12.45 -14.14
CA ILE A 200 6.08 -11.94 -12.98
C ILE A 200 6.34 -10.44 -12.90
N ILE A 201 5.32 -9.62 -12.67
CA ILE A 201 5.48 -8.18 -12.44
C ILE A 201 5.00 -7.83 -11.04
N SER A 202 5.82 -7.09 -10.29
CA SER A 202 5.48 -6.53 -8.99
C SER A 202 5.45 -5.00 -9.05
N LEU A 203 4.30 -4.41 -8.69
CA LEU A 203 4.11 -2.96 -8.65
C LEU A 203 4.49 -2.43 -7.26
N ASN A 204 5.47 -1.51 -7.22
CA ASN A 204 6.01 -0.92 -5.99
C ASN A 204 6.20 0.60 -6.12
N THR A 205 5.42 1.23 -6.99
CA THR A 205 5.46 2.67 -7.23
C THR A 205 4.27 3.38 -6.59
N LYS A 206 4.40 4.68 -6.33
CA LYS A 206 3.31 5.50 -5.82
C LYS A 206 2.33 5.90 -6.92
N LEU A 207 1.08 6.14 -6.53
CA LEU A 207 0.06 6.70 -7.40
C LEU A 207 0.34 8.20 -7.63
N THR A 208 0.39 8.58 -8.89
CA THR A 208 0.47 9.97 -9.37
C THR A 208 -0.37 10.08 -10.64
N PRO A 209 -0.65 11.28 -11.14
CA PRO A 209 -1.32 11.43 -12.45
C PRO A 209 -0.61 10.67 -13.59
N GLN A 210 0.73 10.55 -13.54
CA GLN A 210 1.54 9.88 -14.56
C GLN A 210 1.56 8.36 -14.41
N THR A 211 1.31 7.83 -13.22
CA THR A 211 1.30 6.39 -12.95
C THR A 211 -0.09 5.79 -12.89
N ARG A 212 -1.15 6.62 -12.85
CA ARG A 212 -2.53 6.16 -12.93
C ARG A 212 -2.75 5.40 -14.25
N HIS A 213 -3.32 4.19 -14.13
CA HIS A 213 -3.55 3.27 -15.24
C HIS A 213 -2.29 2.99 -16.08
N MET A 214 -1.10 3.02 -15.42
CA MET A 214 0.14 2.67 -16.11
C MET A 214 0.18 1.21 -16.56
N VAL A 215 -0.64 0.34 -15.99
CA VAL A 215 -0.93 -1.00 -16.49
C VAL A 215 -2.27 -0.94 -17.22
N ASP A 216 -2.20 -0.74 -18.52
CA ASP A 216 -3.33 -0.60 -19.45
C ASP A 216 -3.47 -1.82 -20.37
N ALA A 217 -4.52 -1.84 -21.20
CA ALA A 217 -4.77 -2.91 -22.17
C ALA A 217 -3.57 -3.12 -23.10
N ARG A 218 -2.94 -2.03 -23.58
CA ARG A 218 -1.78 -2.09 -24.47
C ARG A 218 -0.60 -2.80 -23.81
N ARG A 219 -0.27 -2.48 -22.55
CA ARG A 219 0.84 -3.13 -21.83
C ARG A 219 0.53 -4.58 -21.49
N LEU A 220 -0.72 -4.88 -21.14
CA LEU A 220 -1.14 -6.27 -20.91
C LEU A 220 -1.01 -7.13 -22.18
N THR A 221 -1.19 -6.57 -23.38
CA THR A 221 -0.93 -7.29 -24.63
C THR A 221 0.54 -7.44 -24.99
N LEU A 222 1.44 -6.60 -24.43
CA LEU A 222 2.88 -6.76 -24.60
C LEU A 222 3.47 -7.83 -23.68
N ALA A 223 2.76 -8.20 -22.64
CA ALA A 223 3.24 -9.16 -21.64
C ALA A 223 3.43 -10.55 -22.25
N LYS A 224 4.35 -11.30 -21.66
CA LYS A 224 4.48 -12.72 -21.99
C LYS A 224 3.16 -13.45 -21.68
N PRO A 225 2.73 -14.40 -22.53
CA PRO A 225 1.63 -15.29 -22.18
C PRO A 225 1.92 -15.99 -20.84
N GLY A 226 0.95 -15.94 -19.94
CA GLY A 226 1.13 -16.53 -18.60
C GLY A 226 1.78 -15.60 -17.56
N LEU A 227 1.82 -14.29 -17.79
CA LEU A 227 2.25 -13.31 -16.80
C LEU A 227 1.47 -13.42 -15.50
N PHE A 228 2.17 -13.34 -14.38
CA PHE A 228 1.60 -13.10 -13.05
C PHE A 228 1.78 -11.63 -12.66
N LEU A 229 0.69 -10.96 -12.28
CA LEU A 229 0.74 -9.55 -11.88
C LEU A 229 0.46 -9.44 -10.36
N ILE A 230 1.39 -8.79 -9.63
CA ILE A 230 1.33 -8.63 -8.18
C ILE A 230 1.27 -7.14 -7.84
N ASN A 231 0.29 -6.74 -7.02
CA ASN A 231 0.11 -5.33 -6.66
C ASN A 231 -0.11 -5.13 -5.16
N CYS A 232 0.94 -4.67 -4.46
CA CYS A 232 0.86 -4.20 -3.08
C CYS A 232 1.09 -2.68 -2.98
N ALA A 233 0.84 -1.94 -4.07
CA ALA A 233 1.05 -0.49 -4.12
C ALA A 233 -0.29 0.27 -4.08
N ARG A 234 -0.95 0.48 -5.22
CA ARG A 234 -2.27 1.12 -5.34
C ARG A 234 -3.08 0.47 -6.47
N GLY A 235 -4.38 0.29 -6.25
CA GLY A 235 -5.27 -0.32 -7.24
C GLY A 235 -5.35 0.47 -8.54
N GLU A 236 -5.42 1.79 -8.44
CA GLU A 236 -5.53 2.71 -9.58
C GLU A 236 -4.27 2.80 -10.48
N LEU A 237 -3.19 2.09 -10.16
CA LEU A 237 -2.07 1.89 -11.09
C LEU A 237 -2.47 1.05 -12.30
N ILE A 238 -3.55 0.28 -12.16
CA ILE A 238 -4.05 -0.66 -13.15
C ILE A 238 -5.39 -0.17 -13.68
N ASP A 239 -5.59 -0.26 -15.00
CA ASP A 239 -6.91 -0.19 -15.60
C ASP A 239 -7.65 -1.50 -15.27
N THR A 240 -8.60 -1.41 -14.34
CA THR A 240 -9.35 -2.55 -13.82
C THR A 240 -10.10 -3.31 -14.91
N GLN A 241 -10.70 -2.60 -15.88
CA GLN A 241 -11.43 -3.23 -16.97
C GLN A 241 -10.49 -4.01 -17.90
N ALA A 242 -9.38 -3.41 -18.27
CA ALA A 242 -8.36 -4.06 -19.10
C ALA A 242 -7.77 -5.30 -18.42
N LEU A 243 -7.56 -5.24 -17.10
CA LEU A 243 -7.10 -6.38 -16.30
C LEU A 243 -8.10 -7.54 -16.33
N ILE A 244 -9.40 -7.25 -16.14
CA ILE A 244 -10.46 -8.25 -16.17
C ILE A 244 -10.53 -8.94 -17.54
N GLU A 245 -10.46 -8.20 -18.61
CA GLU A 245 -10.43 -8.74 -19.97
C GLU A 245 -9.21 -9.64 -20.22
N ALA A 246 -8.02 -9.23 -19.75
CA ALA A 246 -6.80 -10.02 -19.85
C ALA A 246 -6.86 -11.32 -19.03
N LEU A 247 -7.51 -11.31 -17.87
CA LEU A 247 -7.75 -12.50 -17.04
C LEU A 247 -8.73 -13.46 -17.71
N HIS A 248 -9.83 -12.96 -18.25
CA HIS A 248 -10.84 -13.79 -18.93
C HIS A 248 -10.33 -14.42 -20.22
N SER A 249 -9.56 -13.67 -21.01
CA SER A 249 -8.93 -14.17 -22.24
C SER A 249 -7.77 -15.14 -21.97
N GLY A 250 -7.24 -15.17 -20.76
CA GLY A 250 -6.05 -15.94 -20.40
C GLY A 250 -4.73 -15.30 -20.86
N ALA A 251 -4.75 -14.04 -21.32
CA ALA A 251 -3.55 -13.30 -21.68
C ALA A 251 -2.57 -13.19 -20.50
N ILE A 252 -3.08 -13.05 -19.29
CA ILE A 252 -2.30 -13.16 -18.05
C ILE A 252 -2.76 -14.37 -17.21
N ALA A 253 -1.83 -14.97 -16.48
CA ALA A 253 -2.09 -16.18 -15.70
C ALA A 253 -2.90 -15.92 -14.44
N ALA A 254 -2.57 -14.87 -13.70
CA ALA A 254 -3.25 -14.51 -12.46
C ALA A 254 -2.94 -13.07 -12.04
N TYR A 255 -3.82 -12.51 -11.22
CA TYR A 255 -3.61 -11.26 -10.49
C TYR A 255 -3.69 -11.51 -8.99
N ALA A 256 -2.71 -11.04 -8.23
CA ALA A 256 -2.74 -11.09 -6.78
C ALA A 256 -2.41 -9.72 -6.20
N ALA A 257 -3.29 -9.21 -5.35
CA ALA A 257 -3.18 -7.84 -4.86
C ALA A 257 -3.62 -7.70 -3.39
N ASP A 258 -3.04 -6.68 -2.77
CA ASP A 258 -3.46 -6.21 -1.44
C ASP A 258 -4.31 -4.94 -1.53
N VAL A 259 -4.52 -4.44 -2.74
CA VAL A 259 -5.19 -3.17 -3.01
C VAL A 259 -6.12 -3.28 -4.22
N VAL A 260 -7.17 -2.46 -4.23
CA VAL A 260 -8.12 -2.32 -5.34
C VAL A 260 -8.35 -0.84 -5.63
N ASP A 261 -8.91 -0.52 -6.79
CA ASP A 261 -9.20 0.85 -7.23
C ASP A 261 -10.26 1.57 -6.39
N VAL A 262 -11.13 0.81 -5.72
CA VAL A 262 -12.11 1.32 -4.75
C VAL A 262 -12.00 0.52 -3.46
N GLU A 263 -11.59 1.14 -2.37
CA GLU A 263 -11.43 0.51 -1.05
C GLU A 263 -12.37 1.14 0.00
N PRO A 264 -13.22 0.34 0.69
CA PRO A 264 -13.49 -1.09 0.44
C PRO A 264 -14.26 -1.31 -0.87
N PRO A 265 -14.00 -2.42 -1.60
CA PRO A 265 -14.72 -2.71 -2.83
C PRO A 265 -16.19 -3.05 -2.52
N PRO A 266 -17.15 -2.58 -3.34
CA PRO A 266 -18.52 -3.03 -3.22
C PRO A 266 -18.62 -4.52 -3.54
N ALA A 267 -19.61 -5.22 -2.95
CA ALA A 267 -19.76 -6.67 -3.11
C ALA A 267 -19.89 -7.13 -4.57
N TYR A 268 -20.38 -6.26 -5.44
CA TYR A 268 -20.50 -6.51 -6.88
C TYR A 268 -19.30 -6.04 -7.70
N HIS A 269 -18.18 -5.67 -7.06
CA HIS A 269 -17.00 -5.24 -7.78
C HIS A 269 -16.51 -6.34 -8.73
N PRO A 270 -16.38 -6.07 -10.04
CA PRO A 270 -16.21 -7.13 -11.04
C PRO A 270 -14.90 -7.90 -10.88
N LEU A 271 -13.86 -7.30 -10.32
CA LEU A 271 -12.60 -7.97 -10.04
C LEU A 271 -12.73 -9.10 -9.02
N LEU A 272 -13.70 -9.02 -8.09
CA LEU A 272 -13.93 -10.06 -7.07
C LEU A 272 -14.47 -11.37 -7.67
N SER A 273 -15.08 -11.33 -8.84
CA SER A 273 -15.57 -12.49 -9.59
C SER A 273 -14.69 -12.91 -10.77
N ALA A 274 -13.64 -12.15 -11.06
CA ALA A 274 -12.73 -12.47 -12.14
C ALA A 274 -11.92 -13.74 -11.84
N PRO A 275 -11.57 -14.54 -12.86
CA PRO A 275 -10.86 -15.79 -12.64
C PRO A 275 -9.41 -15.55 -12.18
N ARG A 276 -8.91 -16.42 -11.30
CA ARG A 276 -7.50 -16.43 -10.86
C ARG A 276 -7.05 -15.12 -10.22
N VAL A 277 -7.95 -14.53 -9.44
CA VAL A 277 -7.71 -13.33 -8.65
C VAL A 277 -7.58 -13.69 -7.18
N ILE A 278 -6.57 -13.13 -6.52
CA ILE A 278 -6.39 -13.16 -5.06
C ILE A 278 -6.34 -11.72 -4.59
N ILE A 279 -7.23 -11.33 -3.67
CA ILE A 279 -7.25 -9.99 -3.08
C ILE A 279 -7.23 -10.13 -1.56
N THR A 280 -6.36 -9.37 -0.92
CA THR A 280 -6.31 -9.17 0.53
C THR A 280 -6.73 -7.74 0.88
N PRO A 281 -7.33 -7.50 2.06
CA PRO A 281 -7.99 -6.23 2.37
C PRO A 281 -7.01 -5.18 2.92
N HIS A 282 -5.99 -4.79 2.12
CA HIS A 282 -4.97 -3.78 2.42
C HIS A 282 -4.26 -4.05 3.77
N ILE A 283 -3.72 -5.25 3.90
CA ILE A 283 -3.06 -5.76 5.11
C ILE A 283 -1.55 -5.97 4.97
N GLY A 284 -0.96 -5.57 3.85
CA GLY A 284 0.45 -5.82 3.55
C GLY A 284 1.44 -5.28 4.59
N SER A 285 1.02 -4.28 5.36
CA SER A 285 1.79 -3.76 6.49
C SER A 285 1.27 -4.23 7.86
N ARG A 286 0.21 -5.05 7.92
CA ARG A 286 -0.50 -5.39 9.17
C ARG A 286 0.04 -6.66 9.83
N THR A 287 1.24 -6.56 10.39
CA THR A 287 1.81 -7.59 11.30
C THR A 287 2.00 -7.02 12.69
N HIS A 288 2.08 -7.87 13.71
CA HIS A 288 2.29 -7.43 15.09
C HIS A 288 3.53 -6.53 15.22
N GLU A 289 4.63 -6.91 14.59
CA GLU A 289 5.90 -6.20 14.65
C GLU A 289 5.82 -4.85 13.94
N ASN A 290 5.21 -4.82 12.76
CA ASN A 290 5.12 -3.57 12.00
C ASN A 290 4.08 -2.62 12.60
N VAL A 291 2.94 -3.13 13.06
CA VAL A 291 1.94 -2.28 13.73
C VAL A 291 2.56 -1.61 14.95
N ALA A 292 3.31 -2.35 15.78
CA ALA A 292 4.01 -1.77 16.93
C ALA A 292 4.96 -0.64 16.52
N ARG A 293 5.80 -0.84 15.49
CA ARG A 293 6.73 0.18 14.99
C ARG A 293 6.01 1.40 14.42
N GLN A 294 5.05 1.17 13.53
CA GLN A 294 4.36 2.22 12.78
C GLN A 294 3.43 3.04 13.67
N ALA A 295 2.69 2.38 14.57
CA ALA A 295 1.81 3.03 15.53
C ALA A 295 2.61 3.87 16.53
N THR A 296 3.72 3.34 17.05
CA THR A 296 4.63 4.11 17.92
C THR A 296 5.11 5.37 17.24
N MET A 297 5.57 5.27 15.98
CA MET A 297 6.03 6.44 15.23
C MET A 297 4.90 7.46 15.00
N ALA A 298 3.69 7.00 14.65
CA ALA A 298 2.55 7.89 14.45
C ALA A 298 2.16 8.62 15.75
N VAL A 299 2.12 7.91 16.86
CA VAL A 299 1.83 8.50 18.18
C VAL A 299 2.92 9.47 18.60
N GLN A 300 4.20 9.12 18.42
CA GLN A 300 5.32 10.02 18.72
C GLN A 300 5.30 11.29 17.85
N ASN A 301 5.02 11.17 16.55
CA ASN A 301 4.81 12.33 15.68
C ASN A 301 3.75 13.28 16.24
N MET A 302 2.59 12.72 16.64
CA MET A 302 1.51 13.49 17.23
C MET A 302 1.94 14.18 18.52
N ILE A 303 2.56 13.46 19.45
CA ILE A 303 3.05 14.01 20.73
C ILE A 303 4.06 15.13 20.50
N HIS A 304 5.01 14.94 19.57
CA HIS A 304 6.03 15.92 19.27
C HIS A 304 5.42 17.23 18.75
N VAL A 305 4.59 17.14 17.72
CA VAL A 305 3.99 18.32 17.10
C VAL A 305 3.09 19.07 18.08
N LEU A 306 2.24 18.37 18.84
CA LEU A 306 1.36 18.99 19.83
C LEU A 306 2.13 19.62 21.00
N ALA A 307 3.36 19.16 21.26
CA ALA A 307 4.28 19.77 22.25
C ALA A 307 5.19 20.86 21.66
N GLY A 308 4.96 21.31 20.41
CA GLY A 308 5.80 22.32 19.72
C GLY A 308 7.20 21.80 19.33
N ARG A 309 7.43 20.50 19.30
CA ARG A 309 8.67 19.86 18.90
C ARG A 309 8.62 19.39 17.44
N PRO A 310 9.76 19.30 16.75
CA PRO A 310 9.82 18.74 15.39
C PRO A 310 9.25 17.32 15.35
N ALA A 311 8.48 17.00 14.32
CA ALA A 311 8.04 15.64 14.04
C ALA A 311 9.24 14.75 13.65
N LEU A 312 9.12 13.43 13.81
CA LEU A 312 10.09 12.46 13.29
C LEU A 312 10.09 12.43 11.75
N ALA A 313 8.91 12.63 11.15
CA ALA A 313 8.75 12.78 9.71
C ALA A 313 7.50 13.63 9.41
N GLN A 314 7.69 14.70 8.66
CA GLN A 314 6.64 15.63 8.22
C GLN A 314 6.59 15.67 6.69
N ALA A 315 5.40 15.69 6.13
CA ALA A 315 5.17 15.60 4.69
C ALA A 315 5.12 16.97 4.00
N ASN A 316 4.79 18.02 4.74
CA ASN A 316 4.63 19.38 4.23
C ASN A 316 5.45 20.39 5.03
N GLU A 317 5.85 21.44 4.36
CA GLU A 317 6.46 22.60 5.01
C GLU A 317 5.35 23.59 5.39
N ILE A 318 5.32 23.98 6.66
CA ILE A 318 4.38 24.96 7.18
C ILE A 318 5.14 26.22 7.60
N SER A 319 4.50 27.37 7.47
CA SER A 319 5.05 28.61 8.02
C SER A 319 5.14 28.47 9.54
N LYS A 320 6.30 28.77 10.13
CA LYS A 320 6.38 28.83 11.60
C LYS A 320 5.39 29.87 12.12
N PRO A 321 4.62 29.56 13.18
CA PRO A 321 3.73 30.53 13.80
C PRO A 321 4.47 31.74 14.34
#